data_4ce78a9b6d7a0029e472ca8f85721dae
#
_entry.id   4ce78a9b6d7a0029e472ca8f85721dae
#
_cell.length_a   1.000
_cell.length_b   1.000
_cell.length_c   1.000
_cell.angle_alpha   90.00
_cell.angle_beta   90.00
_cell.angle_gamma   90.00
#
_symmetry.space_group_name_H-M   'P 1'
#
loop_
_entity.id
_entity.type
_entity.pdbx_description
1 polymer ?
#
loop_
_entity_poly.entity_id
_entity_poly.type
_entity_poly.pdbx_seq_one_letter_code
_entity_poly.pdbx_strand_id
1 'polypeptide(L)'
;MEERKRVALITGASQGLGACMARRLAGLGFRVIVNYAHSTARAEGVAAKIRESGGDALAMRCDISDEPAVIALFAELEARFGGVDVLVNNARIDPLSRRPDETDGMWWDHVLSVGLRGAYLCCNEFTRYAEHHRNGRIVNVSSCRAHRPNELESIAYSTSKLALHCLTRSYAAALAKYDITVNTLAPGMIATENMIRRIGQTGYEEECRHIALGRAGSCDEIADGLVWAVQNNFMTGETININGGQTYAP
;
A
#
# COMPACT_ATOMS: atom_id res chain seq x y z
N MET A 1 -21.00 22.08 14.67
CA MET A 1 -20.20 21.89 13.43
C MET A 1 -20.00 20.41 13.27
N GLU A 2 -20.40 19.85 12.14
CA GLU A 2 -20.09 18.43 11.86
C GLU A 2 -18.56 18.29 11.73
N GLU A 3 -18.01 17.31 12.44
CA GLU A 3 -16.57 17.03 12.43
C GLU A 3 -16.17 16.58 11.00
N ARG A 4 -15.07 17.12 10.45
CA ARG A 4 -14.57 16.75 9.13
C ARG A 4 -14.31 15.24 9.08
N LYS A 5 -14.89 14.56 8.12
CA LYS A 5 -14.64 13.14 7.90
C LYS A 5 -13.18 12.90 7.50
N ARG A 6 -12.49 12.01 8.21
CA ARG A 6 -11.09 11.67 7.93
C ARG A 6 -10.94 10.99 6.58
N VAL A 7 -9.90 11.33 5.85
CA VAL A 7 -9.62 10.86 4.48
C VAL A 7 -8.49 9.84 4.48
N ALA A 8 -8.72 8.69 3.85
CA ALA A 8 -7.71 7.66 3.61
C ALA A 8 -7.42 7.52 2.11
N LEU A 9 -6.19 7.81 1.69
CA LEU A 9 -5.70 7.59 0.34
C LEU A 9 -4.97 6.25 0.27
N ILE A 10 -5.44 5.34 -0.59
CA ILE A 10 -4.78 4.05 -0.82
C ILE A 10 -4.32 4.00 -2.28
N THR A 11 -3.01 3.95 -2.50
CA THR A 11 -2.45 3.87 -3.85
C THR A 11 -2.58 2.45 -4.43
N GLY A 12 -2.92 2.35 -5.73
CA GLY A 12 -3.11 1.07 -6.40
C GLY A 12 -4.25 0.23 -5.81
N ALA A 13 -5.36 0.86 -5.43
CA ALA A 13 -6.47 0.22 -4.71
C ALA A 13 -7.57 -0.36 -5.60
N SER A 14 -7.39 -0.41 -6.92
CA SER A 14 -8.40 -0.90 -7.87
C SER A 14 -8.66 -2.41 -7.79
N GLN A 15 -7.86 -3.18 -7.06
CA GLN A 15 -7.99 -4.63 -6.92
C GLN A 15 -7.16 -5.20 -5.75
N GLY A 16 -7.33 -6.49 -5.47
CA GLY A 16 -6.49 -7.27 -4.55
C GLY A 16 -6.41 -6.66 -3.15
N LEU A 17 -5.20 -6.66 -2.58
CA LEU A 17 -4.97 -6.17 -1.22
C LEU A 17 -5.37 -4.70 -1.04
N GLY A 18 -5.06 -3.83 -2.00
CA GLY A 18 -5.45 -2.43 -1.94
C GLY A 18 -6.96 -2.22 -1.84
N ALA A 19 -7.73 -2.98 -2.62
CA ALA A 19 -9.20 -2.94 -2.55
C ALA A 19 -9.74 -3.47 -1.21
N CYS A 20 -9.09 -4.47 -0.62
CA CYS A 20 -9.46 -5.00 0.69
C CYS A 20 -9.19 -3.97 1.79
N MET A 21 -8.00 -3.37 1.79
CA MET A 21 -7.65 -2.29 2.72
C MET A 21 -8.59 -1.09 2.58
N ALA A 22 -8.98 -0.73 1.35
CA ALA A 22 -9.95 0.33 1.09
C ALA A 22 -11.31 0.06 1.76
N ARG A 23 -11.86 -1.15 1.59
CA ARG A 23 -13.11 -1.56 2.25
C ARG A 23 -12.99 -1.52 3.77
N ARG A 24 -11.86 -1.98 4.31
CA ARG A 24 -11.64 -2.05 5.75
C ARG A 24 -11.59 -0.66 6.40
N LEU A 25 -10.87 0.29 5.77
CA LEU A 25 -10.83 1.68 6.26
C LEU A 25 -12.18 2.39 6.09
N ALA A 26 -12.93 2.12 5.02
CA ALA A 26 -14.29 2.64 4.87
C ALA A 26 -15.23 2.15 6.00
N GLY A 27 -15.10 0.88 6.42
CA GLY A 27 -15.84 0.31 7.56
C GLY A 27 -15.49 0.97 8.89
N LEU A 28 -14.34 1.64 9.01
CA LEU A 28 -13.97 2.46 10.17
C LEU A 28 -14.43 3.92 10.06
N GLY A 29 -15.22 4.25 9.06
CA GLY A 29 -15.79 5.58 8.88
C GLY A 29 -14.94 6.56 8.07
N PHE A 30 -13.79 6.13 7.52
CA PHE A 30 -13.01 7.00 6.63
C PHE A 30 -13.73 7.26 5.31
N ARG A 31 -13.52 8.48 4.75
CA ARG A 31 -13.68 8.69 3.31
C ARG A 31 -12.47 8.07 2.62
N VAL A 32 -12.69 7.12 1.73
CA VAL A 32 -11.61 6.36 1.09
C VAL A 32 -11.41 6.82 -0.35
N ILE A 33 -10.18 7.19 -0.67
CA ILE A 33 -9.76 7.50 -2.02
C ILE A 33 -9.11 6.24 -2.61
N VAL A 34 -9.82 5.61 -3.53
CA VAL A 34 -9.37 4.45 -4.30
C VAL A 34 -8.52 4.95 -5.46
N ASN A 35 -7.21 5.11 -5.23
CA ASN A 35 -6.32 5.56 -6.30
C ASN A 35 -6.00 4.43 -7.29
N TYR A 36 -5.88 4.81 -8.56
CA TYR A 36 -5.51 3.92 -9.66
C TYR A 36 -4.78 4.68 -10.78
N ALA A 37 -3.95 3.96 -11.56
CA ALA A 37 -3.30 4.52 -12.76
C ALA A 37 -4.05 4.17 -14.06
N HIS A 38 -4.44 2.92 -14.25
CA HIS A 38 -4.90 2.41 -15.55
C HIS A 38 -6.34 1.86 -15.56
N SER A 39 -6.83 1.31 -14.47
CA SER A 39 -8.07 0.50 -14.46
C SER A 39 -9.26 1.25 -13.86
N THR A 40 -9.80 2.24 -14.58
CA THR A 40 -10.95 3.05 -14.13
C THR A 40 -12.14 2.19 -13.71
N ALA A 41 -12.58 1.26 -14.54
CA ALA A 41 -13.74 0.42 -14.25
C ALA A 41 -13.58 -0.42 -12.97
N ARG A 42 -12.36 -0.95 -12.71
CA ARG A 42 -12.09 -1.70 -11.48
C ARG A 42 -12.11 -0.80 -10.25
N ALA A 43 -11.48 0.38 -10.34
CA ALA A 43 -11.44 1.33 -9.23
C ALA A 43 -12.83 1.85 -8.87
N GLU A 44 -13.64 2.19 -9.88
CA GLU A 44 -15.05 2.57 -9.69
C GLU A 44 -15.86 1.40 -9.12
N GLY A 45 -15.63 0.18 -9.56
CA GLY A 45 -16.28 -1.01 -8.99
C GLY A 45 -15.96 -1.21 -7.51
N VAL A 46 -14.71 -0.93 -7.09
CA VAL A 46 -14.35 -0.96 -5.65
C VAL A 46 -15.05 0.16 -4.89
N ALA A 47 -15.01 1.38 -5.40
CA ALA A 47 -15.66 2.52 -4.75
C ALA A 47 -17.19 2.34 -4.67
N ALA A 48 -17.83 1.81 -5.72
CA ALA A 48 -19.26 1.50 -5.73
C ALA A 48 -19.63 0.49 -4.64
N LYS A 49 -18.89 -0.63 -4.54
CA LYS A 49 -19.13 -1.66 -3.51
C LYS A 49 -18.98 -1.09 -2.09
N ILE A 50 -18.03 -0.17 -1.86
CA ILE A 50 -17.89 0.50 -0.58
C ILE A 50 -19.13 1.37 -0.29
N ARG A 51 -19.61 2.13 -1.27
CA ARG A 51 -20.81 2.97 -1.12
C ARG A 51 -22.09 2.15 -0.91
N GLU A 52 -22.24 1.04 -1.64
CA GLU A 52 -23.34 0.08 -1.48
C GLU A 52 -23.39 -0.52 -0.07
N SER A 53 -22.23 -0.68 0.58
CA SER A 53 -22.11 -1.13 1.97
C SER A 53 -22.26 0.01 3.00
N GLY A 54 -22.68 1.23 2.59
CA GLY A 54 -22.87 2.38 3.47
C GLY A 54 -21.59 3.16 3.76
N GLY A 55 -20.46 2.83 3.15
CA GLY A 55 -19.20 3.55 3.28
C GLY A 55 -19.13 4.78 2.36
N ASP A 56 -18.03 5.52 2.45
CA ASP A 56 -17.75 6.71 1.62
C ASP A 56 -16.47 6.46 0.82
N ALA A 57 -16.56 6.41 -0.51
CA ALA A 57 -15.41 6.17 -1.37
C ALA A 57 -15.53 6.86 -2.72
N LEU A 58 -14.36 7.29 -3.22
CA LEU A 58 -14.19 7.90 -4.53
C LEU A 58 -13.01 7.24 -5.24
N ALA A 59 -13.15 6.95 -6.53
CA ALA A 59 -12.05 6.54 -7.37
C ALA A 59 -11.36 7.79 -7.94
N MET A 60 -10.04 7.89 -7.79
CA MET A 60 -9.26 9.01 -8.32
C MET A 60 -8.05 8.49 -9.11
N ARG A 61 -7.94 8.94 -10.36
CA ARG A 61 -6.84 8.56 -11.24
C ARG A 61 -5.60 9.37 -10.92
N CYS A 62 -4.50 8.68 -10.64
CA CYS A 62 -3.16 9.26 -10.58
C CYS A 62 -2.15 8.15 -10.78
N ASP A 63 -1.25 8.30 -11.72
CA ASP A 63 -0.03 7.49 -11.79
C ASP A 63 0.97 8.08 -10.79
N ILE A 64 1.26 7.34 -9.74
CA ILE A 64 2.14 7.83 -8.67
C ILE A 64 3.62 7.88 -9.08
N SER A 65 4.00 7.35 -10.23
CA SER A 65 5.33 7.54 -10.81
C SER A 65 5.49 8.90 -11.49
N ASP A 66 4.39 9.62 -11.72
CA ASP A 66 4.35 10.97 -12.30
C ASP A 66 4.23 12.03 -11.19
N GLU A 67 5.32 12.72 -10.93
CA GLU A 67 5.39 13.72 -9.85
C GLU A 67 4.36 14.86 -9.99
N PRO A 68 4.19 15.52 -11.16
CA PRO A 68 3.12 16.48 -11.37
C PRO A 68 1.72 15.94 -11.06
N ALA A 69 1.43 14.69 -11.42
CA ALA A 69 0.15 14.07 -11.12
C ALA A 69 -0.05 13.84 -9.62
N VAL A 70 1.00 13.46 -8.88
CA VAL A 70 0.94 13.31 -7.42
C VAL A 70 0.68 14.66 -6.74
N ILE A 71 1.40 15.71 -7.14
CA ILE A 71 1.19 17.08 -6.62
C ILE A 71 -0.27 17.51 -6.84
N ALA A 72 -0.80 17.32 -8.06
CA ALA A 72 -2.17 17.67 -8.40
C ALA A 72 -3.20 16.87 -7.58
N LEU A 73 -2.97 15.57 -7.37
CA LEU A 73 -3.84 14.73 -6.54
C LEU A 73 -3.93 15.26 -5.11
N PHE A 74 -2.80 15.52 -4.47
CA PHE A 74 -2.80 16.01 -3.08
C PHE A 74 -3.41 17.40 -2.97
N ALA A 75 -3.16 18.31 -3.92
CA ALA A 75 -3.79 19.62 -3.97
C ALA A 75 -5.32 19.53 -4.12
N GLU A 76 -5.82 18.60 -4.95
CA GLU A 76 -7.25 18.34 -5.10
C GLU A 76 -7.86 17.78 -3.81
N LEU A 77 -7.18 16.86 -3.15
CA LEU A 77 -7.63 16.27 -1.88
C LEU A 77 -7.67 17.31 -0.76
N GLU A 78 -6.69 18.21 -0.71
CA GLU A 78 -6.69 19.34 0.23
C GLU A 78 -7.88 20.28 -0.03
N ALA A 79 -8.08 20.70 -1.27
CA ALA A 79 -9.15 21.65 -1.64
C ALA A 79 -10.56 21.08 -1.42
N ARG A 80 -10.77 19.78 -1.70
CA ARG A 80 -12.10 19.15 -1.63
C ARG A 80 -12.45 18.61 -0.25
N PHE A 81 -11.47 18.12 0.48
CA PHE A 81 -11.73 17.36 1.71
C PHE A 81 -10.90 17.83 2.90
N GLY A 82 -10.07 18.85 2.73
CA GLY A 82 -9.17 19.34 3.78
C GLY A 82 -8.02 18.37 4.06
N GLY A 83 -7.56 17.62 3.04
CA GLY A 83 -6.34 16.82 3.05
C GLY A 83 -6.49 15.32 3.29
N VAL A 84 -5.36 14.67 3.48
CA VAL A 84 -5.23 13.22 3.68
C VAL A 84 -4.79 12.93 5.11
N ASP A 85 -5.58 12.16 5.85
CA ASP A 85 -5.26 11.76 7.22
C ASP A 85 -4.54 10.41 7.29
N VAL A 86 -4.81 9.52 6.33
CA VAL A 86 -4.16 8.21 6.22
C VAL A 86 -3.66 8.00 4.81
N LEU A 87 -2.36 7.82 4.64
CA LEU A 87 -1.74 7.44 3.38
C LEU A 87 -1.31 5.97 3.44
N VAL A 88 -1.81 5.16 2.50
CA VAL A 88 -1.37 3.77 2.33
C VAL A 88 -0.65 3.64 0.99
N ASN A 89 0.68 3.56 1.01
CA ASN A 89 1.51 3.32 -0.15
C ASN A 89 1.50 1.83 -0.49
N ASN A 90 0.52 1.41 -1.29
CA ASN A 90 0.31 0.01 -1.67
C ASN A 90 0.67 -0.27 -3.14
N ALA A 91 0.63 0.73 -4.01
CA ALA A 91 0.88 0.54 -5.44
C ALA A 91 2.25 -0.12 -5.71
N ARG A 92 2.26 -1.04 -6.66
CA ARG A 92 3.45 -1.77 -7.08
C ARG A 92 3.32 -2.25 -8.52
N ILE A 93 4.44 -2.55 -9.13
CA ILE A 93 4.50 -3.39 -10.33
C ILE A 93 4.60 -4.85 -9.88
N ASP A 94 3.83 -5.73 -10.53
CA ASP A 94 3.91 -7.17 -10.24
C ASP A 94 5.26 -7.72 -10.74
N PRO A 95 6.04 -8.40 -9.89
CA PRO A 95 7.37 -8.88 -10.28
C PRO A 95 7.36 -9.85 -11.47
N LEU A 96 6.21 -10.44 -11.78
CA LEU A 96 6.06 -11.35 -12.92
C LEU A 96 5.35 -10.71 -14.14
N SER A 97 5.20 -9.38 -14.16
CA SER A 97 4.54 -8.66 -15.26
C SER A 97 5.50 -8.00 -16.24
N ARG A 98 6.80 -8.36 -16.20
CA ARG A 98 7.80 -7.84 -17.15
C ARG A 98 7.37 -8.16 -18.57
N ARG A 99 7.39 -7.14 -19.41
CA ARG A 99 7.10 -7.29 -20.84
C ARG A 99 8.31 -7.89 -21.58
N PRO A 100 8.09 -8.64 -22.66
CA PRO A 100 9.18 -9.26 -23.41
C PRO A 100 10.17 -8.24 -24.06
N ASP A 101 9.73 -7.01 -24.28
CA ASP A 101 10.50 -5.92 -24.87
C ASP A 101 11.26 -5.07 -23.83
N GLU A 102 11.06 -5.29 -22.55
CA GLU A 102 11.78 -4.56 -21.51
C GLU A 102 13.19 -5.11 -21.30
N THR A 103 14.20 -4.27 -21.41
CA THR A 103 15.58 -4.58 -20.97
C THR A 103 15.64 -4.68 -19.44
N ASP A 104 16.73 -5.21 -18.87
CA ASP A 104 16.90 -5.29 -17.42
C ASP A 104 16.86 -3.91 -16.75
N GLY A 105 17.50 -2.90 -17.36
CA GLY A 105 17.46 -1.52 -16.88
C GLY A 105 16.06 -0.92 -16.93
N MET A 106 15.34 -1.08 -18.04
CA MET A 106 13.96 -0.59 -18.17
C MET A 106 13.05 -1.24 -17.13
N TRP A 107 13.18 -2.55 -16.92
CA TRP A 107 12.41 -3.27 -15.91
C TRP A 107 12.72 -2.79 -14.49
N TRP A 108 14.00 -2.62 -14.19
CA TRP A 108 14.44 -2.06 -12.91
C TRP A 108 13.81 -0.70 -12.65
N ASP A 109 13.95 0.23 -13.59
CA ASP A 109 13.41 1.59 -13.47
C ASP A 109 11.89 1.58 -13.35
N HIS A 110 11.20 0.73 -14.12
CA HIS A 110 9.74 0.59 -14.06
C HIS A 110 9.27 0.13 -12.69
N VAL A 111 9.90 -0.89 -12.11
CA VAL A 111 9.53 -1.39 -10.77
C VAL A 111 9.80 -0.36 -9.68
N LEU A 112 10.97 0.31 -9.71
CA LEU A 112 11.32 1.29 -8.70
C LEU A 112 10.53 2.60 -8.85
N SER A 113 10.19 3.00 -10.07
CA SER A 113 9.41 4.23 -10.30
C SER A 113 8.06 4.21 -9.58
N VAL A 114 7.38 3.07 -9.54
CA VAL A 114 6.11 2.92 -8.85
C VAL A 114 6.31 2.48 -7.39
N GLY A 115 7.11 1.41 -7.18
CA GLY A 115 7.20 0.73 -5.89
C GLY A 115 8.00 1.49 -4.82
N LEU A 116 8.89 2.38 -5.23
CA LEU A 116 9.74 3.17 -4.33
C LEU A 116 9.58 4.67 -4.54
N ARG A 117 9.89 5.17 -5.76
CA ARG A 117 9.81 6.60 -6.05
C ARG A 117 8.39 7.13 -5.89
N GLY A 118 7.38 6.41 -6.33
CA GLY A 118 5.98 6.81 -6.16
C GLY A 118 5.57 6.91 -4.69
N ALA A 119 5.97 5.96 -3.86
CA ALA A 119 5.75 6.02 -2.41
C ALA A 119 6.46 7.22 -1.77
N TYR A 120 7.71 7.50 -2.18
CA TYR A 120 8.46 8.68 -1.75
C TYR A 120 7.74 9.98 -2.11
N LEU A 121 7.27 10.12 -3.36
CA LEU A 121 6.53 11.31 -3.80
C LEU A 121 5.23 11.52 -3.00
N CYS A 122 4.46 10.46 -2.76
CA CYS A 122 3.26 10.53 -1.93
C CYS A 122 3.58 10.92 -0.47
N CYS A 123 4.66 10.38 0.11
CA CYS A 123 5.10 10.77 1.44
C CYS A 123 5.52 12.25 1.50
N ASN A 124 6.23 12.75 0.48
CA ASN A 124 6.62 14.16 0.41
C ASN A 124 5.40 15.08 0.34
N GLU A 125 4.43 14.78 -0.52
CA GLU A 125 3.22 15.60 -0.60
C GLU A 125 2.40 15.53 0.69
N PHE A 126 2.28 14.36 1.32
CA PHE A 126 1.67 14.24 2.64
C PHE A 126 2.37 15.14 3.68
N THR A 127 3.71 15.18 3.66
CA THR A 127 4.53 15.96 4.59
C THR A 127 4.32 17.47 4.44
N ARG A 128 4.03 17.97 3.23
CA ARG A 128 3.76 19.41 2.97
C ARG A 128 2.60 19.96 3.80
N TYR A 129 1.64 19.10 4.13
CA TYR A 129 0.44 19.45 4.88
C TYR A 129 0.50 19.01 6.35
N ALA A 130 1.61 18.41 6.81
CA ALA A 130 1.72 17.80 8.14
C ALA A 130 1.47 18.77 9.30
N GLU A 131 1.81 20.06 9.16
CA GLU A 131 1.56 21.08 10.17
C GLU A 131 0.07 21.32 10.42
N HIS A 132 -0.75 21.14 9.38
CA HIS A 132 -2.19 21.34 9.43
C HIS A 132 -2.95 20.03 9.74
N HIS A 133 -2.34 18.86 9.50
CA HIS A 133 -2.94 17.53 9.61
C HIS A 133 -2.25 16.70 10.69
N ARG A 134 -2.34 17.12 11.95
CA ARG A 134 -1.86 16.35 13.10
C ARG A 134 -2.62 15.02 13.23
N ASN A 135 -2.00 14.03 13.86
CA ASN A 135 -2.52 12.67 14.01
C ASN A 135 -2.67 11.90 12.69
N GLY A 136 -1.87 12.26 11.68
CA GLY A 136 -1.81 11.53 10.41
C GLY A 136 -1.16 10.17 10.53
N ARG A 137 -1.39 9.32 9.54
CA ARG A 137 -0.84 7.95 9.47
C ARG A 137 -0.29 7.68 8.08
N ILE A 138 0.93 7.17 8.00
CA ILE A 138 1.50 6.63 6.76
C ILE A 138 1.79 5.15 6.96
N VAL A 139 1.29 4.31 6.06
CA VAL A 139 1.61 2.88 6.04
C VAL A 139 2.18 2.51 4.68
N ASN A 140 3.45 2.09 4.67
CA ASN A 140 4.14 1.62 3.47
C ASN A 140 3.97 0.10 3.35
N VAL A 141 3.35 -0.38 2.29
CA VAL A 141 3.15 -1.81 2.07
C VAL A 141 4.40 -2.41 1.41
N SER A 142 5.19 -3.10 2.22
CA SER A 142 6.37 -3.86 1.82
C SER A 142 6.00 -5.31 1.43
N SER A 143 6.83 -6.26 1.77
CA SER A 143 6.66 -7.71 1.54
C SER A 143 7.63 -8.49 2.39
N CYS A 144 7.30 -9.72 2.73
CA CYS A 144 8.25 -10.68 3.30
C CYS A 144 9.47 -10.93 2.38
N ARG A 145 9.31 -10.71 1.07
CA ARG A 145 10.42 -10.79 0.09
C ARG A 145 11.52 -9.75 0.32
N ALA A 146 11.27 -8.70 1.10
CA ALA A 146 12.29 -7.74 1.52
C ALA A 146 13.35 -8.35 2.45
N HIS A 147 13.05 -9.46 3.10
CA HIS A 147 13.86 -10.05 4.18
C HIS A 147 14.45 -11.43 3.86
N ARG A 148 14.37 -11.86 2.60
CA ARG A 148 14.93 -13.15 2.17
C ARG A 148 15.62 -13.04 0.82
N PRO A 149 16.56 -13.93 0.47
CA PRO A 149 17.00 -14.09 -0.91
C PRO A 149 15.81 -14.38 -1.83
N ASN A 150 15.87 -13.85 -3.04
CA ASN A 150 14.82 -13.99 -4.05
C ASN A 150 15.44 -14.39 -5.39
N GLU A 151 14.58 -14.88 -6.28
CA GLU A 151 14.93 -15.16 -7.66
C GLU A 151 15.37 -13.87 -8.38
N LEU A 152 16.23 -13.98 -9.38
CA LEU A 152 16.80 -12.83 -10.12
C LEU A 152 15.70 -11.90 -10.70
N GLU A 153 14.62 -12.47 -11.18
CA GLU A 153 13.47 -11.75 -11.73
C GLU A 153 12.77 -10.85 -10.70
N SER A 154 12.93 -11.18 -9.42
CA SER A 154 12.29 -10.46 -8.32
C SER A 154 13.20 -9.44 -7.62
N ILE A 155 14.47 -9.29 -8.05
CA ILE A 155 15.45 -8.41 -7.37
C ILE A 155 14.95 -6.97 -7.29
N ALA A 156 14.50 -6.39 -8.42
CA ALA A 156 14.00 -5.02 -8.44
C ALA A 156 12.83 -4.81 -7.45
N TYR A 157 11.88 -5.77 -7.44
CA TYR A 157 10.77 -5.74 -6.51
C TYR A 157 11.23 -5.81 -5.05
N SER A 158 12.05 -6.80 -4.70
CA SER A 158 12.54 -7.01 -3.33
C SER A 158 13.34 -5.82 -2.83
N THR A 159 14.19 -5.25 -3.70
CA THR A 159 14.95 -4.03 -3.42
C THR A 159 14.02 -2.86 -3.14
N SER A 160 12.99 -2.64 -3.98
CA SER A 160 12.02 -1.57 -3.76
C SER A 160 11.30 -1.74 -2.41
N LYS A 161 10.95 -3.00 -2.05
CA LYS A 161 10.23 -3.29 -0.81
C LYS A 161 11.12 -3.15 0.44
N LEU A 162 12.40 -3.49 0.35
CA LEU A 162 13.35 -3.24 1.44
C LEU A 162 13.64 -1.75 1.62
N ALA A 163 13.75 -0.99 0.53
CA ALA A 163 13.99 0.45 0.58
C ALA A 163 12.84 1.21 1.28
N LEU A 164 11.60 0.72 1.22
CA LEU A 164 10.47 1.30 1.95
C LEU A 164 10.68 1.30 3.47
N HIS A 165 11.44 0.35 4.03
CA HIS A 165 11.75 0.33 5.46
C HIS A 165 12.66 1.50 5.86
N CYS A 166 13.59 1.90 4.97
CA CYS A 166 14.41 3.08 5.16
C CYS A 166 13.56 4.37 5.11
N LEU A 167 12.69 4.50 4.10
CA LEU A 167 11.75 5.61 4.01
C LEU A 167 10.88 5.71 5.26
N THR A 168 10.34 4.57 5.73
CA THR A 168 9.50 4.50 6.93
C THR A 168 10.21 5.10 8.14
N ARG A 169 11.43 4.66 8.44
CA ARG A 169 12.19 5.18 9.60
C ARG A 169 12.51 6.66 9.46
N SER A 170 12.86 7.11 8.27
CA SER A 170 13.20 8.51 8.01
C SER A 170 12.00 9.43 8.20
N TYR A 171 10.85 9.08 7.62
CA TYR A 171 9.63 9.86 7.78
C TYR A 171 9.05 9.75 9.21
N ALA A 172 9.18 8.59 9.87
CA ALA A 172 8.76 8.42 11.26
C ALA A 172 9.48 9.42 12.18
N ALA A 173 10.79 9.52 12.05
CA ALA A 173 11.60 10.48 12.84
C ALA A 173 11.24 11.94 12.51
N ALA A 174 11.06 12.26 11.23
CA ALA A 174 10.79 13.63 10.78
C ALA A 174 9.39 14.12 11.17
N LEU A 175 8.39 13.23 11.18
CA LEU A 175 6.98 13.58 11.34
C LEU A 175 6.44 13.38 12.77
N ALA A 176 7.21 12.76 13.66
CA ALA A 176 6.80 12.53 15.05
C ALA A 176 6.37 13.81 15.79
N LYS A 177 7.03 14.94 15.51
CA LYS A 177 6.69 16.25 16.10
C LYS A 177 5.27 16.74 15.73
N TYR A 178 4.63 16.15 14.73
CA TYR A 178 3.25 16.44 14.30
C TYR A 178 2.26 15.37 14.77
N ASP A 179 2.66 14.43 15.64
CA ASP A 179 1.88 13.26 16.06
C ASP A 179 1.52 12.33 14.89
N ILE A 180 2.33 12.34 13.83
CA ILE A 180 2.16 11.47 12.66
C ILE A 180 3.03 10.23 12.85
N THR A 181 2.39 9.05 12.72
CA THR A 181 3.13 7.78 12.73
C THR A 181 3.34 7.25 11.31
N VAL A 182 4.50 6.65 11.08
CA VAL A 182 4.87 6.06 9.80
C VAL A 182 5.38 4.64 10.04
N ASN A 183 4.69 3.64 9.47
CA ASN A 183 5.04 2.24 9.67
C ASN A 183 5.06 1.47 8.34
N THR A 184 5.73 0.34 8.34
CA THR A 184 5.74 -0.62 7.24
C THR A 184 4.84 -1.80 7.56
N LEU A 185 4.00 -2.22 6.62
CA LEU A 185 3.29 -3.49 6.65
C LEU A 185 3.98 -4.45 5.67
N ALA A 186 4.44 -5.59 6.15
CA ALA A 186 5.17 -6.59 5.35
C ALA A 186 4.38 -7.91 5.24
N PRO A 187 3.48 -8.02 4.27
CA PRO A 187 2.70 -9.23 4.05
C PRO A 187 3.56 -10.40 3.55
N GLY A 188 3.16 -11.61 3.93
CA GLY A 188 3.55 -12.85 3.26
C GLY A 188 2.76 -13.09 1.97
N MET A 189 2.72 -14.34 1.54
CA MET A 189 1.88 -14.78 0.43
C MET A 189 0.41 -14.63 0.81
N ILE A 190 -0.37 -14.02 -0.10
CA ILE A 190 -1.80 -13.79 0.09
C ILE A 190 -2.57 -14.64 -0.92
N ALA A 191 -3.57 -15.38 -0.44
CA ALA A 191 -4.48 -16.18 -1.26
C ALA A 191 -5.42 -15.25 -2.05
N THR A 192 -5.00 -14.84 -3.25
CA THR A 192 -5.86 -14.12 -4.19
C THR A 192 -6.12 -14.99 -5.41
N GLU A 193 -7.30 -14.83 -6.05
CA GLU A 193 -7.61 -15.53 -7.29
C GLU A 193 -6.53 -15.35 -8.37
N ASN A 194 -5.96 -14.13 -8.44
CA ASN A 194 -4.87 -13.83 -9.37
C ASN A 194 -3.61 -14.63 -9.05
N MET A 195 -3.30 -14.82 -7.76
CA MET A 195 -2.15 -15.61 -7.34
C MET A 195 -2.30 -17.08 -7.74
N ILE A 196 -3.44 -17.69 -7.39
CA ILE A 196 -3.73 -19.10 -7.71
C ILE A 196 -3.76 -19.31 -9.22
N ARG A 197 -4.40 -18.41 -9.97
CA ARG A 197 -4.44 -18.50 -11.45
C ARG A 197 -3.03 -18.43 -12.06
N ARG A 198 -2.13 -17.68 -11.47
CA ARG A 198 -0.79 -17.43 -11.99
C ARG A 198 0.18 -18.59 -11.75
N ILE A 199 0.18 -19.17 -10.55
CA ILE A 199 1.13 -20.24 -10.18
C ILE A 199 0.51 -21.65 -10.27
N GLY A 200 -0.79 -21.72 -10.53
CA GLY A 200 -1.55 -22.98 -10.50
C GLY A 200 -1.77 -23.52 -9.10
N GLN A 201 -2.64 -24.51 -8.98
CA GLN A 201 -2.97 -25.11 -7.68
C GLN A 201 -1.75 -25.80 -7.05
N THR A 202 -0.98 -26.55 -7.84
CA THR A 202 0.22 -27.26 -7.37
C THR A 202 1.28 -26.28 -6.86
N GLY A 203 1.57 -25.20 -7.62
CA GLY A 203 2.50 -24.16 -7.18
C GLY A 203 2.03 -23.44 -5.92
N TYR A 204 0.72 -23.21 -5.79
CA TYR A 204 0.15 -22.65 -4.57
C TYR A 204 0.36 -23.54 -3.35
N GLU A 205 0.10 -24.86 -3.48
CA GLU A 205 0.32 -25.82 -2.39
C GLU A 205 1.79 -25.96 -2.01
N GLU A 206 2.67 -25.88 -3.00
CA GLU A 206 4.13 -25.92 -2.80
C GLU A 206 4.61 -24.70 -2.01
N GLU A 207 4.19 -23.50 -2.41
CA GLU A 207 4.49 -22.26 -1.67
C GLU A 207 3.92 -22.30 -0.24
N CYS A 208 2.72 -22.84 -0.04
CA CYS A 208 2.15 -22.99 1.31
C CYS A 208 2.98 -23.85 2.25
N ARG A 209 3.71 -24.86 1.74
CA ARG A 209 4.60 -25.72 2.57
C ARG A 209 5.79 -24.94 3.15
N HIS A 210 6.17 -23.83 2.53
CA HIS A 210 7.23 -22.94 3.03
C HIS A 210 6.75 -21.89 4.02
N ILE A 211 5.45 -21.88 4.35
CA ILE A 211 4.85 -20.99 5.34
C ILE A 211 4.65 -21.81 6.63
N ALA A 212 5.14 -21.34 7.77
CA ALA A 212 5.05 -22.12 9.02
C ALA A 212 3.60 -22.46 9.43
N LEU A 213 2.63 -21.58 9.13
CA LEU A 213 1.21 -21.85 9.33
C LEU A 213 0.59 -22.76 8.26
N GLY A 214 1.35 -23.23 7.27
CA GLY A 214 0.92 -24.18 6.23
C GLY A 214 -0.09 -23.63 5.23
N ARG A 215 -0.34 -22.33 5.20
CA ARG A 215 -1.29 -21.67 4.30
C ARG A 215 -0.88 -20.25 3.96
N ALA A 216 -1.36 -19.74 2.85
CA ALA A 216 -1.32 -18.31 2.57
C ALA A 216 -2.27 -17.53 3.50
N GLY A 217 -1.97 -16.25 3.72
CA GLY A 217 -2.88 -15.34 4.41
C GLY A 217 -4.03 -14.89 3.52
N SER A 218 -5.10 -14.41 4.11
CA SER A 218 -6.19 -13.73 3.42
C SER A 218 -5.90 -12.22 3.30
N CYS A 219 -6.57 -11.55 2.36
CA CYS A 219 -6.53 -10.09 2.28
C CYS A 219 -7.04 -9.42 3.57
N ASP A 220 -8.01 -10.04 4.24
CA ASP A 220 -8.60 -9.49 5.46
C ASP A 220 -7.62 -9.55 6.64
N GLU A 221 -6.86 -10.66 6.80
CA GLU A 221 -5.82 -10.76 7.83
C GLU A 221 -4.75 -9.67 7.68
N ILE A 222 -4.39 -9.32 6.44
CA ILE A 222 -3.44 -8.22 6.19
C ILE A 222 -4.10 -6.85 6.45
N ALA A 223 -5.36 -6.68 6.07
CA ALA A 223 -6.09 -5.44 6.29
C ALA A 223 -6.35 -5.18 7.80
N ASP A 224 -6.48 -6.23 8.61
CA ASP A 224 -6.53 -6.11 10.08
C ASP A 224 -5.23 -5.55 10.65
N GLY A 225 -4.08 -5.96 10.10
CA GLY A 225 -2.79 -5.37 10.46
C GLY A 225 -2.67 -3.89 10.05
N LEU A 226 -3.24 -3.51 8.91
CA LEU A 226 -3.34 -2.10 8.54
C LEU A 226 -4.19 -1.31 9.55
N VAL A 227 -5.36 -1.83 9.93
CA VAL A 227 -6.22 -1.20 10.93
C VAL A 227 -5.46 -1.00 12.24
N TRP A 228 -4.75 -2.02 12.71
CA TRP A 228 -3.94 -1.92 13.91
C TRP A 228 -2.86 -0.84 13.79
N ALA A 229 -2.16 -0.75 12.64
CA ALA A 229 -1.16 0.28 12.39
C ALA A 229 -1.76 1.70 12.39
N VAL A 230 -2.97 1.87 11.86
CA VAL A 230 -3.68 3.17 11.80
C VAL A 230 -4.20 3.60 13.17
N GLN A 231 -4.64 2.67 14.00
CA GLN A 231 -5.23 2.95 15.33
C GLN A 231 -4.20 3.06 16.44
N ASN A 232 -3.00 2.50 16.28
CA ASN A 232 -1.96 2.55 17.31
C ASN A 232 -1.21 3.88 17.26
N ASN A 233 -1.35 4.66 18.33
CA ASN A 233 -0.75 6.00 18.41
C ASN A 233 0.70 5.99 18.91
N PHE A 234 1.22 4.86 19.38
CA PHE A 234 2.56 4.78 19.98
C PHE A 234 3.54 3.93 19.14
N MET A 235 3.13 3.49 17.97
CA MET A 235 3.96 2.71 17.06
C MET A 235 4.36 3.57 15.86
N THR A 236 5.66 3.83 15.69
CA THR A 236 6.21 4.54 14.54
C THR A 236 7.62 4.05 14.21
N GLY A 237 7.95 4.00 12.92
CA GLY A 237 9.24 3.50 12.42
C GLY A 237 9.35 1.98 12.33
N GLU A 238 8.27 1.26 12.64
CA GLU A 238 8.26 -0.20 12.81
C GLU A 238 7.87 -0.95 11.52
N THR A 239 8.26 -2.22 11.48
CA THR A 239 7.83 -3.18 10.46
C THR A 239 6.90 -4.22 11.08
N ILE A 240 5.66 -4.24 10.60
CA ILE A 240 4.63 -5.20 11.01
C ILE A 240 4.65 -6.37 10.03
N ASN A 241 5.21 -7.50 10.46
CA ASN A 241 5.27 -8.72 9.66
C ASN A 241 3.99 -9.54 9.84
N ILE A 242 3.21 -9.70 8.74
CA ILE A 242 2.02 -10.55 8.70
C ILE A 242 2.21 -11.56 7.56
N ASN A 243 2.95 -12.63 7.85
CA ASN A 243 3.44 -13.54 6.82
C ASN A 243 3.32 -15.03 7.18
N GLY A 244 2.61 -15.36 8.25
CA GLY A 244 2.41 -16.76 8.67
C GLY A 244 3.68 -17.53 9.03
N GLY A 245 4.79 -16.82 9.32
CA GLY A 245 6.11 -17.42 9.54
C GLY A 245 6.83 -17.78 8.23
N GLN A 246 6.49 -17.13 7.12
CA GLN A 246 7.20 -17.29 5.84
C GLN A 246 8.63 -16.70 5.90
N THR A 247 8.84 -15.68 6.73
CA THR A 247 10.14 -15.14 7.08
C THR A 247 10.15 -14.69 8.54
N TYR A 248 11.32 -14.75 9.15
CA TYR A 248 11.58 -14.24 10.50
C TYR A 248 12.56 -13.07 10.36
N ALA A 249 12.04 -11.91 10.07
CA ALA A 249 12.84 -10.69 9.99
C ALA A 249 12.96 -10.06 11.38
N PRO A 250 14.13 -9.48 11.71
CA PRO A 250 14.31 -8.68 12.93
C PRO A 250 13.45 -7.41 12.89
#